data_4bf4c847f795540712317fb4575d7a5a
#
_entry.id   4bf4c847f795540712317fb4575d7a5a
#
_cell.length_a   1.000
_cell.length_b   1.000
_cell.length_c   1.000
_cell.angle_alpha   90.00
_cell.angle_beta   90.00
_cell.angle_gamma   90.00
#
_symmetry.space_group_name_H-M   'P 1'
#
loop_
_entity.id
_entity.type
_entity.pdbx_description
1 polymer ?
#
loop_
_entity_poly.entity_id
_entity_poly.type
_entity_poly.pdbx_seq_one_letter_code
_entity_poly.pdbx_strand_id
1 'polypeptide(L)'
;MSQEVLRSPETLRIVHAGALRQPLAKCVEVFWENRPGVKVEMFAAGSRECARRVMEGLPFDVLALADPAVFAEFLVPDFVTDYFVLATDQIVLAYERLSRCREIINAQNWPDILLSGEVIYARSDQNRDPCGYRTLLVWKLAEIFYRRPGLFAQLSAGCRPEQIYPKSIDAAVGLLEGRTDYAFLYASVARQLGLRCVSLPARINLSNPSYAQFYSTVYVAVEGKFPHSPTIIKGAPIEFAVGLAKDASVYAREFGELLTGRRGQEILESCGLIPY
;
A
#
# COMPACT_ATOMS: atom_id res chain seq x y z
N MET A 1 40.83 -32.83 -13.27
CA MET A 1 39.47 -32.83 -12.74
C MET A 1 39.28 -31.50 -12.02
N SER A 2 38.66 -30.54 -12.71
CA SER A 2 38.37 -29.22 -12.15
C SER A 2 37.20 -29.36 -11.18
N GLN A 3 37.42 -29.02 -9.91
CA GLN A 3 36.32 -28.88 -8.93
C GLN A 3 35.45 -27.72 -9.42
N GLU A 4 34.24 -28.02 -9.89
CA GLU A 4 33.16 -27.08 -9.99
C GLU A 4 32.87 -26.59 -8.57
N VAL A 5 33.34 -25.41 -8.24
CA VAL A 5 32.91 -24.69 -7.06
C VAL A 5 31.41 -24.44 -7.26
N LEU A 6 30.56 -25.19 -6.57
CA LEU A 6 29.14 -24.95 -6.46
C LEU A 6 28.99 -23.54 -5.91
N ARG A 7 28.83 -22.54 -6.80
CA ARG A 7 28.45 -21.20 -6.41
C ARG A 7 27.10 -21.31 -5.72
N SER A 8 26.97 -20.77 -4.50
CA SER A 8 25.67 -20.61 -3.84
C SER A 8 24.73 -19.90 -4.83
N PRO A 9 23.46 -20.33 -4.94
CA PRO A 9 22.53 -19.74 -5.88
C PRO A 9 22.46 -18.24 -5.62
N GLU A 10 22.65 -17.45 -6.67
CA GLU A 10 22.53 -16.00 -6.59
C GLU A 10 21.10 -15.67 -6.17
N THR A 11 20.96 -14.80 -5.19
CA THR A 11 19.68 -14.51 -4.56
C THR A 11 19.28 -13.07 -4.86
N LEU A 12 18.05 -12.88 -5.37
CA LEU A 12 17.39 -11.59 -5.51
C LEU A 12 16.42 -11.38 -4.32
N ARG A 13 16.66 -10.38 -3.49
CA ARG A 13 15.86 -10.06 -2.31
C ARG A 13 14.95 -8.89 -2.60
N ILE A 14 13.65 -9.12 -2.53
CA ILE A 14 12.61 -8.13 -2.79
C ILE A 14 11.90 -7.82 -1.48
N VAL A 15 12.04 -6.60 -0.98
CA VAL A 15 11.29 -6.09 0.16
C VAL A 15 10.15 -5.23 -0.37
N HIS A 16 8.91 -5.47 0.05
CA HIS A 16 7.78 -4.79 -0.58
C HIS A 16 6.58 -4.55 0.32
N ALA A 17 5.79 -3.54 -0.06
CA ALA A 17 4.46 -3.32 0.53
C ALA A 17 3.55 -4.51 0.28
N GLY A 18 2.71 -4.86 1.27
CA GLY A 18 1.76 -5.97 1.17
C GLY A 18 0.82 -5.87 -0.04
N ALA A 19 0.42 -4.67 -0.42
CA ALA A 19 -0.43 -4.40 -1.59
C ALA A 19 0.21 -4.81 -2.93
N LEU A 20 1.55 -4.86 -3.00
CA LEU A 20 2.30 -5.24 -4.20
C LEU A 20 2.63 -6.75 -4.25
N ARG A 21 2.19 -7.55 -3.29
CA ARG A 21 2.55 -8.97 -3.21
C ARG A 21 2.19 -9.75 -4.48
N GLN A 22 0.96 -9.64 -4.94
CA GLN A 22 0.49 -10.39 -6.10
C GLN A 22 1.14 -9.92 -7.41
N PRO A 23 1.18 -8.61 -7.74
CA PRO A 23 1.85 -8.16 -8.95
C PRO A 23 3.34 -8.50 -8.97
N LEU A 24 4.07 -8.36 -7.86
CA LEU A 24 5.48 -8.73 -7.78
C LEU A 24 5.69 -10.25 -7.94
N ALA A 25 4.83 -11.08 -7.36
CA ALA A 25 4.91 -12.53 -7.56
C ALA A 25 4.78 -12.90 -9.04
N LYS A 26 3.84 -12.30 -9.77
CA LYS A 26 3.71 -12.50 -11.23
C LYS A 26 4.92 -11.97 -12.01
N CYS A 27 5.51 -10.85 -11.59
CA CYS A 27 6.76 -10.36 -12.19
C CYS A 27 7.93 -11.31 -11.92
N VAL A 28 7.99 -11.94 -10.76
CA VAL A 28 8.99 -12.98 -10.45
C VAL A 28 8.84 -14.20 -11.35
N GLU A 29 7.60 -14.64 -11.65
CA GLU A 29 7.36 -15.73 -12.60
C GLU A 29 7.95 -15.41 -13.98
N VAL A 30 7.69 -14.19 -14.49
CA VAL A 30 8.28 -13.72 -15.77
C VAL A 30 9.79 -13.57 -15.69
N PHE A 31 10.33 -13.12 -14.57
CA PHE A 31 11.78 -13.01 -14.36
C PHE A 31 12.47 -14.38 -14.44
N TRP A 32 11.86 -15.42 -13.87
CA TRP A 32 12.38 -16.79 -13.92
C TRP A 32 12.39 -17.40 -15.31
N GLU A 33 11.54 -16.96 -16.24
CA GLU A 33 11.61 -17.40 -17.64
C GLU A 33 12.99 -17.13 -18.25
N ASN A 34 13.63 -16.01 -17.86
CA ASN A 34 14.94 -15.58 -18.34
C ASN A 34 16.10 -15.94 -17.37
N ARG A 35 15.79 -16.17 -16.08
CA ARG A 35 16.75 -16.38 -14.99
C ARG A 35 16.34 -17.55 -14.07
N PRO A 36 16.17 -18.78 -14.59
CA PRO A 36 15.60 -19.90 -13.83
C PRO A 36 16.49 -20.37 -12.65
N GLY A 37 17.78 -20.00 -12.65
CA GLY A 37 18.72 -20.38 -11.59
C GLY A 37 18.81 -19.38 -10.43
N VAL A 38 18.15 -18.22 -10.52
CA VAL A 38 18.19 -17.19 -9.48
C VAL A 38 17.15 -17.49 -8.40
N LYS A 39 17.61 -17.59 -7.14
CA LYS A 39 16.71 -17.70 -6.00
C LYS A 39 16.06 -16.32 -5.75
N VAL A 40 14.75 -16.25 -5.56
CA VAL A 40 14.05 -15.03 -5.19
C VAL A 40 13.49 -15.16 -3.77
N GLU A 41 13.81 -14.21 -2.92
CA GLU A 41 13.28 -14.08 -1.57
C GLU A 41 12.43 -12.82 -1.47
N MET A 42 11.21 -12.94 -0.97
CA MET A 42 10.27 -11.83 -0.85
C MET A 42 9.89 -11.60 0.61
N PHE A 43 10.02 -10.36 1.07
CA PHE A 43 9.57 -9.93 2.40
C PHE A 43 8.49 -8.87 2.26
N ALA A 44 7.32 -9.11 2.86
CA ALA A 44 6.14 -8.24 2.76
C ALA A 44 5.74 -7.66 4.12
N ALA A 45 5.63 -6.33 4.20
CA ALA A 45 5.09 -5.62 5.37
C ALA A 45 4.35 -4.34 4.93
N GLY A 46 3.92 -3.49 5.86
CA GLY A 46 3.55 -2.11 5.54
C GLY A 46 4.80 -1.33 5.08
N SER A 47 4.66 -0.36 4.17
CA SER A 47 5.83 0.31 3.57
C SER A 47 6.75 0.98 4.60
N ARG A 48 6.19 1.62 5.62
CA ARG A 48 6.99 2.24 6.69
C ARG A 48 7.68 1.19 7.56
N GLU A 49 7.05 0.05 7.78
CA GLU A 49 7.68 -1.10 8.44
C GLU A 49 8.81 -1.68 7.58
N CYS A 50 8.61 -1.86 6.26
CA CYS A 50 9.66 -2.28 5.34
C CYS A 50 10.89 -1.35 5.43
N ALA A 51 10.66 -0.04 5.41
CA ALA A 51 11.74 0.94 5.50
C ALA A 51 12.50 0.85 6.83
N ARG A 52 11.79 0.70 7.96
CA ARG A 52 12.44 0.49 9.27
C ARG A 52 13.25 -0.79 9.32
N ARG A 53 12.74 -1.89 8.78
CA ARG A 53 13.47 -3.16 8.72
C ARG A 53 14.75 -3.08 7.89
N VAL A 54 14.71 -2.32 6.77
CA VAL A 54 15.92 -2.03 5.98
C VAL A 54 16.93 -1.22 6.80
N MET A 55 16.48 -0.20 7.51
CA MET A 55 17.35 0.59 8.41
C MET A 55 17.94 -0.26 9.57
N GLU A 56 17.22 -1.28 10.02
CA GLU A 56 17.65 -2.25 11.04
C GLU A 56 18.56 -3.36 10.47
N GLY A 57 18.87 -3.33 9.16
CA GLY A 57 19.80 -4.26 8.52
C GLY A 57 19.13 -5.40 7.74
N LEU A 58 17.82 -5.36 7.48
CA LEU A 58 17.19 -6.32 6.56
C LEU A 58 17.82 -6.18 5.16
N PRO A 59 18.47 -7.23 4.63
CA PRO A 59 19.08 -7.17 3.31
C PRO A 59 18.01 -7.10 2.23
N PHE A 60 18.25 -6.26 1.23
CA PHE A 60 17.40 -6.11 0.07
C PHE A 60 18.22 -5.79 -1.19
N ASP A 61 17.66 -6.12 -2.34
CA ASP A 61 18.17 -5.74 -3.66
C ASP A 61 17.18 -4.81 -4.37
N VAL A 62 15.87 -5.08 -4.19
CA VAL A 62 14.76 -4.29 -4.72
C VAL A 62 13.81 -3.94 -3.58
N LEU A 63 13.39 -2.69 -3.53
CA LEU A 63 12.42 -2.19 -2.56
C LEU A 63 11.23 -1.57 -3.30
N ALA A 64 10.03 -2.13 -3.12
CA ALA A 64 8.81 -1.65 -3.77
C ALA A 64 7.76 -1.24 -2.73
N LEU A 65 7.48 0.06 -2.63
CA LEU A 65 6.67 0.65 -1.56
C LEU A 65 5.41 1.35 -2.10
N ALA A 66 4.42 1.44 -1.25
CA ALA A 66 3.13 2.06 -1.56
C ALA A 66 3.11 3.58 -1.36
N ASP A 67 4.23 4.24 -1.14
CA ASP A 67 4.35 5.69 -1.07
C ASP A 67 5.79 6.15 -1.32
N PRO A 68 6.04 7.02 -2.32
CA PRO A 68 7.35 7.65 -2.58
C PRO A 68 7.89 8.43 -1.38
N ALA A 69 7.02 9.03 -0.56
CA ALA A 69 7.43 9.78 0.62
C ALA A 69 8.20 8.94 1.64
N VAL A 70 7.95 7.62 1.68
CA VAL A 70 8.69 6.69 2.55
C VAL A 70 10.14 6.55 2.09
N PHE A 71 10.40 6.55 0.78
CA PHE A 71 11.77 6.58 0.26
C PHE A 71 12.49 7.86 0.68
N ALA A 72 11.86 9.01 0.45
CA ALA A 72 12.44 10.30 0.77
C ALA A 72 12.73 10.47 2.28
N GLU A 73 11.84 9.98 3.15
CA GLU A 73 11.98 10.13 4.59
C GLU A 73 13.01 9.17 5.21
N PHE A 74 13.03 7.89 4.78
CA PHE A 74 13.75 6.82 5.47
C PHE A 74 15.04 6.38 4.77
N LEU A 75 15.05 6.39 3.44
CA LEU A 75 15.93 5.52 2.66
C LEU A 75 16.91 6.27 1.75
N VAL A 76 16.52 7.43 1.24
CA VAL A 76 17.38 8.29 0.42
C VAL A 76 18.16 9.23 1.32
N PRO A 77 19.46 9.44 1.09
CA PRO A 77 20.32 8.77 0.12
C PRO A 77 21.01 7.52 0.67
N ASP A 78 20.74 7.09 1.90
CA ASP A 78 21.59 6.14 2.63
C ASP A 78 21.51 4.71 2.08
N PHE A 79 20.32 4.24 1.72
CA PHE A 79 20.05 2.87 1.29
C PHE A 79 19.76 2.73 -0.20
N VAL A 80 19.08 3.70 -0.78
CA VAL A 80 18.83 3.82 -2.22
C VAL A 80 19.30 5.18 -2.71
N THR A 81 19.75 5.25 -3.95
CA THR A 81 20.16 6.54 -4.55
C THR A 81 18.95 7.29 -5.07
N ASP A 82 18.01 6.57 -5.68
CA ASP A 82 16.84 7.12 -6.36
C ASP A 82 15.68 6.11 -6.35
N TYR A 83 14.48 6.56 -6.68
CA TYR A 83 13.30 5.72 -6.82
C TYR A 83 12.41 6.21 -7.97
N PHE A 84 11.62 5.30 -8.53
CA PHE A 84 10.74 5.56 -9.67
C PHE A 84 9.29 5.24 -9.29
N VAL A 85 8.36 6.09 -9.72
CA VAL A 85 6.93 5.81 -9.59
C VAL A 85 6.55 4.68 -10.54
N LEU A 86 5.89 3.66 -10.01
CA LEU A 86 5.47 2.46 -10.75
C LEU A 86 4.03 2.55 -11.24
N ALA A 87 3.15 3.02 -10.37
CA ALA A 87 1.71 2.97 -10.58
C ALA A 87 0.98 3.90 -9.60
N THR A 88 -0.29 4.13 -9.86
CA THR A 88 -1.21 4.85 -8.99
C THR A 88 -2.37 3.96 -8.54
N ASP A 89 -3.11 4.40 -7.51
CA ASP A 89 -4.25 3.67 -6.95
C ASP A 89 -5.25 4.65 -6.30
N GLN A 90 -6.26 4.12 -5.63
CA GLN A 90 -7.25 4.87 -4.87
C GLN A 90 -7.66 4.13 -3.59
N ILE A 91 -8.15 4.86 -2.59
CA ILE A 91 -8.80 4.25 -1.44
C ILE A 91 -10.26 3.95 -1.77
N VAL A 92 -10.69 2.75 -1.44
CA VAL A 92 -12.07 2.29 -1.51
C VAL A 92 -12.53 1.77 -0.15
N LEU A 93 -13.83 1.70 0.05
CA LEU A 93 -14.42 0.98 1.17
C LEU A 93 -14.84 -0.41 0.68
N ALA A 94 -14.02 -1.40 0.99
CA ALA A 94 -14.23 -2.78 0.58
C ALA A 94 -15.19 -3.52 1.53
N TYR A 95 -15.93 -4.50 0.99
CA TYR A 95 -16.85 -5.33 1.75
C TYR A 95 -17.05 -6.71 1.09
N GLU A 96 -17.57 -7.65 1.86
CA GLU A 96 -17.90 -9.01 1.44
C GLU A 96 -19.40 -9.22 1.20
N ARG A 97 -19.72 -10.36 0.57
CA ARG A 97 -21.11 -10.73 0.26
C ARG A 97 -21.99 -10.84 1.51
N LEU A 98 -21.41 -11.11 2.67
CA LEU A 98 -22.13 -11.26 3.93
C LEU A 98 -22.05 -10.02 4.84
N SER A 99 -21.37 -8.96 4.40
CA SER A 99 -21.28 -7.71 5.17
C SER A 99 -22.66 -7.11 5.42
N ARG A 100 -22.87 -6.65 6.65
CA ARG A 100 -24.14 -6.00 7.05
C ARG A 100 -24.31 -4.69 6.28
N CYS A 101 -25.53 -4.29 6.03
CA CYS A 101 -25.89 -3.06 5.31
C CYS A 101 -25.36 -2.94 3.87
N ARG A 102 -24.82 -4.01 3.28
CA ARG A 102 -24.22 -4.00 1.92
C ARG A 102 -25.19 -3.61 0.80
N GLU A 103 -26.49 -3.85 0.99
CA GLU A 103 -27.52 -3.56 -0.04
C GLU A 103 -27.88 -2.06 -0.09
N ILE A 104 -27.56 -1.31 0.95
CA ILE A 104 -27.96 0.10 1.08
C ILE A 104 -26.76 1.06 1.10
N ILE A 105 -25.55 0.58 1.40
CA ILE A 105 -24.35 1.42 1.47
C ILE A 105 -23.93 1.92 0.08
N ASN A 106 -23.57 3.18 -0.02
CA ASN A 106 -23.13 3.81 -1.26
C ASN A 106 -22.19 4.99 -0.98
N ALA A 107 -21.72 5.67 -2.06
CA ALA A 107 -20.79 6.79 -1.96
C ALA A 107 -21.32 8.00 -1.19
N GLN A 108 -22.64 8.14 -0.98
CA GLN A 108 -23.25 9.27 -0.28
C GLN A 108 -23.48 8.98 1.20
N ASN A 109 -23.82 7.74 1.55
CA ASN A 109 -24.27 7.38 2.90
C ASN A 109 -23.29 6.51 3.70
N TRP A 110 -22.13 6.14 3.14
CA TRP A 110 -21.16 5.29 3.84
C TRP A 110 -20.77 5.83 5.24
N PRO A 111 -20.63 7.15 5.48
CA PRO A 111 -20.31 7.63 6.81
C PRO A 111 -21.44 7.32 7.82
N ASP A 112 -22.70 7.43 7.41
CA ASP A 112 -23.87 7.17 8.27
C ASP A 112 -23.95 5.68 8.61
N ILE A 113 -23.72 4.80 7.61
CA ILE A 113 -23.70 3.35 7.81
C ILE A 113 -22.57 2.94 8.76
N LEU A 114 -21.35 3.47 8.57
CA LEU A 114 -20.23 3.14 9.46
C LEU A 114 -20.44 3.64 10.90
N LEU A 115 -21.15 4.74 11.07
CA LEU A 115 -21.43 5.36 12.38
C LEU A 115 -22.74 4.88 13.02
N SER A 116 -23.52 4.03 12.35
CA SER A 116 -24.79 3.51 12.89
C SER A 116 -24.63 2.64 14.13
N GLY A 117 -23.43 2.06 14.33
CA GLY A 117 -23.17 1.05 15.36
C GLY A 117 -23.57 -0.38 14.95
N GLU A 118 -24.17 -0.55 13.78
CA GLU A 118 -24.62 -1.86 13.27
C GLU A 118 -23.50 -2.63 12.56
N VAL A 119 -22.44 -1.95 12.11
CA VAL A 119 -21.35 -2.51 11.33
C VAL A 119 -20.00 -2.30 11.99
N ILE A 120 -19.07 -3.18 11.69
CA ILE A 120 -17.67 -3.12 12.12
C ILE A 120 -16.82 -2.76 10.91
N TYR A 121 -15.98 -1.74 11.01
CA TYR A 121 -15.07 -1.33 9.94
C TYR A 121 -13.63 -1.25 10.41
N ALA A 122 -12.73 -1.51 9.47
CA ALA A 122 -11.30 -1.65 9.73
C ALA A 122 -10.44 -0.76 8.83
N ARG A 123 -9.21 -0.54 9.26
CA ARG A 123 -8.13 0.07 8.50
C ARG A 123 -6.78 -0.51 8.90
N SER A 124 -5.74 -0.19 8.14
CA SER A 124 -4.38 -0.46 8.60
C SER A 124 -3.83 0.65 9.52
N ASP A 125 -2.75 0.32 10.24
CA ASP A 125 -2.04 1.22 11.15
C ASP A 125 -1.29 2.29 10.35
N GLN A 126 -1.57 3.55 10.65
CA GLN A 126 -0.96 4.71 10.00
C GLN A 126 0.56 4.82 10.21
N ASN A 127 1.09 4.22 11.28
CA ASN A 127 2.51 4.28 11.59
C ASN A 127 3.33 3.21 10.84
N ARG A 128 2.66 2.20 10.30
CA ARG A 128 3.28 1.04 9.65
C ARG A 128 3.00 0.97 8.15
N ASP A 129 1.79 1.39 7.73
CA ASP A 129 1.29 1.21 6.36
C ASP A 129 0.69 2.51 5.80
N PRO A 130 1.12 2.96 4.60
CA PRO A 130 0.53 4.12 3.92
C PRO A 130 -0.99 4.06 3.74
N CYS A 131 -1.59 2.89 3.52
CA CYS A 131 -3.04 2.75 3.45
C CYS A 131 -3.72 3.26 4.73
N GLY A 132 -3.10 3.06 5.89
CA GLY A 132 -3.60 3.52 7.19
C GLY A 132 -3.69 5.04 7.28
N TYR A 133 -2.60 5.76 7.02
CA TYR A 133 -2.66 7.22 7.05
C TYR A 133 -3.46 7.82 5.89
N ARG A 134 -3.49 7.18 4.72
CA ARG A 134 -4.35 7.58 3.61
C ARG A 134 -5.83 7.42 3.95
N THR A 135 -6.21 6.39 4.69
CA THR A 135 -7.58 6.25 5.25
C THR A 135 -7.92 7.42 6.16
N LEU A 136 -7.02 7.81 7.05
CA LEU A 136 -7.24 8.98 7.92
C LEU A 136 -7.35 10.29 7.12
N LEU A 137 -6.56 10.45 6.05
CA LEU A 137 -6.67 11.59 5.13
C LEU A 137 -8.01 11.59 4.39
N VAL A 138 -8.47 10.42 3.92
CA VAL A 138 -9.81 10.25 3.30
C VAL A 138 -10.90 10.67 4.26
N TRP A 139 -10.84 10.30 5.53
CA TRP A 139 -11.83 10.70 6.53
C TRP A 139 -11.86 12.22 6.77
N LYS A 140 -10.69 12.87 6.81
CA LYS A 140 -10.59 14.33 6.91
C LYS A 140 -11.11 15.03 5.65
N LEU A 141 -10.80 14.50 4.46
CA LEU A 141 -11.34 15.02 3.20
C LEU A 141 -12.85 14.82 3.11
N ALA A 142 -13.38 13.70 3.62
CA ALA A 142 -14.82 13.43 3.69
C ALA A 142 -15.55 14.42 4.62
N GLU A 143 -14.94 14.79 5.75
CA GLU A 143 -15.48 15.82 6.65
C GLU A 143 -15.72 17.13 5.90
N ILE A 144 -14.75 17.57 5.10
CA ILE A 144 -14.83 18.80 4.29
C ILE A 144 -15.83 18.61 3.14
N PHE A 145 -15.71 17.49 2.40
CA PHE A 145 -16.50 17.23 1.19
C PHE A 145 -18.00 17.12 1.48
N TYR A 146 -18.38 16.37 2.53
CA TYR A 146 -19.77 16.21 2.94
C TYR A 146 -20.25 17.34 3.87
N ARG A 147 -19.39 18.31 4.20
CA ARG A 147 -19.72 19.42 5.12
C ARG A 147 -20.24 18.93 6.48
N ARG A 148 -19.58 17.93 7.05
CA ARG A 148 -19.96 17.29 8.33
C ARG A 148 -18.88 17.48 9.39
N PRO A 149 -18.87 18.63 10.10
CA PRO A 149 -17.90 18.88 11.17
C PRO A 149 -17.89 17.77 12.22
N GLY A 150 -16.70 17.29 12.59
CA GLY A 150 -16.52 16.22 13.57
C GLY A 150 -16.60 14.80 12.99
N LEU A 151 -16.82 14.62 11.68
CA LEU A 151 -16.88 13.30 11.04
C LEU A 151 -15.58 12.50 11.22
N PHE A 152 -14.43 13.17 11.07
CA PHE A 152 -13.12 12.54 11.28
C PHE A 152 -12.97 11.98 12.70
N ALA A 153 -13.37 12.77 13.71
CA ALA A 153 -13.30 12.34 15.11
C ALA A 153 -14.23 11.15 15.39
N GLN A 154 -15.45 11.18 14.85
CA GLN A 154 -16.44 10.11 14.99
C GLN A 154 -15.95 8.80 14.34
N LEU A 155 -15.48 8.87 13.11
CA LEU A 155 -14.91 7.69 12.42
C LEU A 155 -13.66 7.15 13.13
N SER A 156 -12.81 8.04 13.67
CA SER A 156 -11.64 7.63 14.43
C SER A 156 -12.02 6.91 15.73
N ALA A 157 -13.00 7.41 16.44
CA ALA A 157 -13.50 6.80 17.69
C ALA A 157 -14.25 5.48 17.45
N GLY A 158 -14.97 5.37 16.32
CA GLY A 158 -15.71 4.16 15.95
C GLY A 158 -14.82 3.01 15.45
N CYS A 159 -13.61 3.30 14.97
CA CYS A 159 -12.63 2.28 14.58
C CYS A 159 -11.76 1.91 15.79
N ARG A 160 -12.14 0.85 16.50
CA ARG A 160 -11.49 0.42 17.75
C ARG A 160 -10.09 -0.14 17.49
N PRO A 161 -9.20 -0.21 18.52
CA PRO A 161 -7.83 -0.71 18.36
C PRO A 161 -7.73 -2.08 17.69
N GLU A 162 -8.63 -3.01 18.01
CA GLU A 162 -8.68 -4.37 17.43
C GLU A 162 -9.05 -4.41 15.94
N GLN A 163 -9.52 -3.28 15.39
CA GLN A 163 -9.86 -3.09 13.97
C GLN A 163 -8.76 -2.37 13.20
N ILE A 164 -7.65 -2.06 13.88
CA ILE A 164 -6.47 -1.43 13.30
C ILE A 164 -5.41 -2.50 13.06
N TYR A 165 -5.29 -2.94 11.82
CA TYR A 165 -4.39 -4.03 11.43
C TYR A 165 -2.99 -3.52 11.07
N PRO A 166 -1.93 -4.33 11.23
CA PRO A 166 -0.57 -3.92 10.91
C PRO A 166 -0.38 -3.44 9.46
N LYS A 167 -1.13 -4.02 8.50
CA LYS A 167 -1.09 -3.66 7.07
C LYS A 167 -2.45 -3.89 6.41
N SER A 168 -2.65 -3.29 5.26
CA SER A 168 -3.93 -3.33 4.52
C SER A 168 -4.35 -4.74 4.12
N ILE A 169 -3.41 -5.60 3.77
CA ILE A 169 -3.73 -7.00 3.45
C ILE A 169 -4.29 -7.77 4.66
N ASP A 170 -3.82 -7.46 5.87
CA ASP A 170 -4.35 -8.09 7.10
C ASP A 170 -5.77 -7.61 7.40
N ALA A 171 -6.08 -6.33 7.12
CA ALA A 171 -7.43 -5.80 7.21
C ALA A 171 -8.37 -6.49 6.19
N ALA A 172 -7.87 -6.74 4.97
CA ALA A 172 -8.62 -7.47 3.95
C ALA A 172 -8.87 -8.93 4.36
N VAL A 173 -7.88 -9.60 4.98
CA VAL A 173 -8.06 -10.96 5.55
C VAL A 173 -9.12 -10.92 6.65
N GLY A 174 -9.08 -9.93 7.54
CA GLY A 174 -10.11 -9.75 8.57
C GLY A 174 -11.53 -9.60 8.01
N LEU A 175 -11.65 -8.95 6.85
CA LEU A 175 -12.92 -8.83 6.13
C LEU A 175 -13.36 -10.18 5.53
N LEU A 176 -12.46 -10.92 4.86
CA LEU A 176 -12.72 -12.25 4.30
C LEU A 176 -13.12 -13.27 5.36
N GLU A 177 -12.56 -13.17 6.56
CA GLU A 177 -12.89 -14.03 7.70
C GLU A 177 -14.16 -13.58 8.47
N GLY A 178 -14.82 -12.51 8.05
CA GLY A 178 -16.04 -11.99 8.68
C GLY A 178 -15.80 -11.32 10.05
N ARG A 179 -14.56 -10.96 10.38
CA ARG A 179 -14.25 -10.21 11.61
C ARG A 179 -14.67 -8.75 11.54
N THR A 180 -14.79 -8.21 10.32
CA THR A 180 -15.27 -6.88 10.04
C THR A 180 -16.23 -6.90 8.85
N ASP A 181 -17.14 -5.92 8.76
CA ASP A 181 -18.06 -5.78 7.62
C ASP A 181 -17.46 -4.96 6.50
N TYR A 182 -16.60 -3.99 6.87
CA TYR A 182 -15.96 -3.08 5.92
C TYR A 182 -14.49 -2.87 6.25
N ALA A 183 -13.69 -2.61 5.20
CA ALA A 183 -12.29 -2.21 5.37
C ALA A 183 -11.91 -1.14 4.34
N PHE A 184 -11.17 -0.12 4.80
CA PHE A 184 -10.55 0.84 3.88
C PHE A 184 -9.28 0.23 3.31
N LEU A 185 -9.26 0.05 1.99
CA LEU A 185 -8.20 -0.63 1.25
C LEU A 185 -7.84 0.16 -0.01
N TYR A 186 -6.72 -0.20 -0.62
CA TYR A 186 -6.47 0.14 -2.01
C TYR A 186 -7.43 -0.63 -2.93
N ALA A 187 -7.87 0.02 -4.01
CA ALA A 187 -8.75 -0.62 -4.99
C ALA A 187 -8.09 -1.84 -5.64
N SER A 188 -6.78 -1.78 -5.90
CA SER A 188 -6.00 -2.91 -6.38
C SER A 188 -6.05 -4.12 -5.45
N VAL A 189 -5.90 -3.92 -4.14
CA VAL A 189 -5.98 -4.98 -3.12
C VAL A 189 -7.38 -5.60 -3.10
N ALA A 190 -8.41 -4.77 -3.10
CA ALA A 190 -9.79 -5.26 -3.13
C ALA A 190 -10.06 -6.11 -4.39
N ARG A 191 -9.59 -5.64 -5.57
CA ARG A 191 -9.71 -6.38 -6.83
C ARG A 191 -8.95 -7.71 -6.81
N GLN A 192 -7.70 -7.72 -6.32
CA GLN A 192 -6.86 -8.93 -6.21
C GLN A 192 -7.52 -10.02 -5.36
N LEU A 193 -8.29 -9.63 -4.35
CA LEU A 193 -8.99 -10.54 -3.44
C LEU A 193 -10.45 -10.80 -3.80
N GLY A 194 -10.94 -10.25 -4.91
CA GLY A 194 -12.33 -10.42 -5.36
C GLY A 194 -13.37 -9.75 -4.46
N LEU A 195 -12.95 -8.78 -3.64
CA LEU A 195 -13.83 -8.03 -2.74
C LEU A 195 -14.71 -7.04 -3.52
N ARG A 196 -15.91 -6.81 -3.03
CA ARG A 196 -16.78 -5.72 -3.49
C ARG A 196 -16.36 -4.41 -2.86
N CYS A 197 -16.67 -3.28 -3.54
CA CYS A 197 -16.29 -1.96 -3.07
C CYS A 197 -17.39 -0.93 -3.22
N VAL A 198 -17.49 -0.04 -2.25
CA VAL A 198 -18.07 1.28 -2.45
C VAL A 198 -16.96 2.17 -3.00
N SER A 199 -17.13 2.65 -4.24
CA SER A 199 -16.23 3.65 -4.85
C SER A 199 -16.47 5.00 -4.20
N LEU A 200 -15.43 5.55 -3.57
CA LEU A 200 -15.49 6.86 -2.95
C LEU A 200 -15.33 7.96 -4.02
N PRO A 201 -15.93 9.15 -3.85
CA PRO A 201 -15.75 10.26 -4.78
C PRO A 201 -14.26 10.60 -5.01
N ALA A 202 -13.87 10.88 -6.27
CA ALA A 202 -12.48 11.20 -6.62
C ALA A 202 -11.89 12.37 -5.83
N ARG A 203 -12.72 13.29 -5.31
CA ARG A 203 -12.29 14.39 -4.43
C ARG A 203 -11.80 13.94 -3.06
N ILE A 204 -12.05 12.69 -2.66
CA ILE A 204 -11.65 12.21 -1.33
C ILE A 204 -10.84 10.91 -1.37
N ASN A 205 -10.89 10.13 -2.47
CA ASN A 205 -10.26 8.81 -2.57
C ASN A 205 -8.77 8.83 -2.93
N LEU A 206 -8.18 10.02 -3.11
CA LEU A 206 -6.77 10.25 -3.42
C LEU A 206 -6.31 9.68 -4.79
N SER A 207 -7.21 9.49 -5.76
CA SER A 207 -6.87 8.91 -7.06
C SER A 207 -6.43 9.94 -8.10
N ASN A 208 -6.90 11.19 -8.01
CA ASN A 208 -6.86 12.12 -9.13
C ASN A 208 -5.86 13.26 -8.89
N PRO A 209 -4.78 13.35 -9.68
CA PRO A 209 -3.78 14.42 -9.57
C PRO A 209 -4.36 15.84 -9.70
N SER A 210 -5.47 16.01 -10.43
CA SER A 210 -6.15 17.31 -10.54
C SER A 210 -6.70 17.84 -9.21
N TYR A 211 -6.86 16.97 -8.21
CA TYR A 211 -7.28 17.36 -6.85
C TYR A 211 -6.12 17.45 -5.86
N ALA A 212 -4.86 17.39 -6.29
CA ALA A 212 -3.69 17.42 -5.41
C ALA A 212 -3.71 18.62 -4.45
N GLN A 213 -4.08 19.81 -4.94
CA GLN A 213 -4.22 21.01 -4.10
C GLN A 213 -5.31 20.85 -3.04
N PHE A 214 -6.43 20.24 -3.39
CA PHE A 214 -7.51 19.96 -2.42
C PHE A 214 -7.08 18.89 -1.41
N TYR A 215 -6.40 17.82 -1.86
CA TYR A 215 -5.90 16.80 -0.95
C TYR A 215 -4.92 17.38 0.07
N SER A 216 -4.04 18.28 -0.34
CA SER A 216 -3.02 18.89 0.53
C SER A 216 -3.58 19.81 1.62
N THR A 217 -4.89 20.11 1.61
CA THR A 217 -5.55 20.87 2.67
C THR A 217 -5.69 20.10 3.98
N VAL A 218 -5.52 18.77 3.94
CA VAL A 218 -5.55 17.90 5.11
C VAL A 218 -4.20 17.24 5.37
N TYR A 219 -3.95 16.91 6.62
CA TYR A 219 -2.73 16.22 7.03
C TYR A 219 -2.97 15.33 8.26
N VAL A 220 -2.07 14.39 8.47
CA VAL A 220 -2.01 13.54 9.66
C VAL A 220 -0.58 13.49 10.19
N ALA A 221 -0.43 13.35 11.51
CA ALA A 221 0.85 13.05 12.13
C ALA A 221 1.01 11.54 12.25
N VAL A 222 2.20 11.03 11.92
CA VAL A 222 2.60 9.64 12.05
C VAL A 222 3.97 9.56 12.73
N GLU A 223 4.35 8.42 13.25
CA GLU A 223 5.72 8.18 13.73
C GLU A 223 6.72 8.41 12.60
N GLY A 224 7.72 9.24 12.82
CA GLY A 224 8.76 9.53 11.83
C GLY A 224 9.87 8.48 11.77
N LYS A 225 10.96 8.86 11.12
CA LYS A 225 12.18 8.04 10.98
C LYS A 225 12.77 7.65 12.34
N PHE A 226 12.79 8.59 13.29
CA PHE A 226 13.35 8.39 14.61
C PHE A 226 12.26 8.28 15.68
N PRO A 227 12.48 7.52 16.78
CA PRO A 227 11.54 7.47 17.89
C PRO A 227 11.20 8.87 18.42
N HIS A 228 9.92 9.07 18.75
CA HIS A 228 9.39 10.35 19.28
C HIS A 228 9.55 11.57 18.35
N SER A 229 9.86 11.35 17.08
CA SER A 229 9.96 12.40 16.06
C SER A 229 8.82 12.26 15.05
N PRO A 230 7.65 12.87 15.26
CA PRO A 230 6.53 12.71 14.35
C PRO A 230 6.78 13.39 13.01
N THR A 231 6.31 12.78 11.94
CA THR A 231 6.30 13.32 10.58
C THR A 231 4.89 13.70 10.19
N ILE A 232 4.73 14.82 9.50
CA ILE A 232 3.45 15.28 8.97
C ILE A 232 3.30 14.78 7.53
N ILE A 233 2.29 13.96 7.31
CA ILE A 233 1.90 13.50 5.97
C ILE A 233 0.73 14.34 5.50
N LYS A 234 0.92 15.09 4.40
CA LYS A 234 -0.15 15.82 3.71
C LYS A 234 -0.87 14.91 2.73
N GLY A 235 -2.13 15.19 2.47
CA GLY A 235 -2.89 14.52 1.42
C GLY A 235 -2.27 14.77 0.04
N ALA A 236 -2.11 13.70 -0.72
CA ALA A 236 -1.56 13.69 -2.09
C ALA A 236 -2.19 12.55 -2.88
N PRO A 237 -2.12 12.56 -4.22
CA PRO A 237 -2.44 11.41 -5.04
C PRO A 237 -1.66 10.17 -4.61
N ILE A 238 -2.28 8.99 -4.75
CA ILE A 238 -1.64 7.73 -4.38
C ILE A 238 -0.67 7.30 -5.47
N GLU A 239 0.57 7.09 -5.08
CA GLU A 239 1.63 6.58 -5.94
C GLU A 239 2.35 5.42 -5.24
N PHE A 240 2.75 4.44 -6.04
CA PHE A 240 3.62 3.33 -5.66
C PHE A 240 4.96 3.51 -6.33
N ALA A 241 6.04 3.20 -5.64
CA ALA A 241 7.39 3.40 -6.17
C ALA A 241 8.30 2.20 -5.93
N VAL A 242 9.35 2.10 -6.76
CA VAL A 242 10.44 1.13 -6.64
C VAL A 242 11.78 1.84 -6.57
N GLY A 243 12.67 1.34 -5.71
CA GLY A 243 14.08 1.72 -5.64
C GLY A 243 14.95 0.48 -5.57
N LEU A 244 16.18 0.59 -6.05
CA LEU A 244 17.19 -0.45 -5.99
C LEU A 244 18.21 -0.14 -4.90
N ALA A 245 18.77 -1.18 -4.28
CA ALA A 245 19.90 -1.02 -3.37
C ALA A 245 21.06 -0.31 -4.07
N LYS A 246 21.86 0.47 -3.33
CA LYS A 246 23.01 1.19 -3.90
C LYS A 246 23.97 0.26 -4.66
N ASP A 247 24.21 -0.93 -4.10
CA ASP A 247 25.07 -1.95 -4.69
C ASP A 247 24.26 -3.00 -5.45
N ALA A 248 23.17 -2.57 -6.11
CA ALA A 248 22.25 -3.43 -6.81
C ALA A 248 22.99 -4.38 -7.78
N SER A 249 22.69 -5.68 -7.65
CA SER A 249 23.19 -6.72 -8.55
C SER A 249 22.64 -6.54 -9.97
N VAL A 250 23.21 -7.26 -10.93
CA VAL A 250 22.65 -7.30 -12.30
C VAL A 250 21.21 -7.78 -12.29
N TYR A 251 20.86 -8.75 -11.45
CA TYR A 251 19.49 -9.28 -11.33
C TYR A 251 18.50 -8.27 -10.76
N ALA A 252 18.94 -7.44 -9.81
CA ALA A 252 18.12 -6.36 -9.29
C ALA A 252 17.80 -5.31 -10.35
N ARG A 253 18.79 -4.96 -11.20
CA ARG A 253 18.57 -4.02 -12.31
C ARG A 253 17.65 -4.60 -13.37
N GLU A 254 17.88 -5.85 -13.79
CA GLU A 254 16.99 -6.55 -14.75
C GLU A 254 15.54 -6.66 -14.21
N PHE A 255 15.38 -6.95 -12.91
CA PHE A 255 14.06 -6.99 -12.30
C PHE A 255 13.42 -5.59 -12.21
N GLY A 256 14.21 -4.56 -11.92
CA GLY A 256 13.76 -3.16 -11.95
C GLY A 256 13.31 -2.74 -13.35
N GLU A 257 14.07 -3.08 -14.40
CA GLU A 257 13.72 -2.86 -15.79
C GLU A 257 12.45 -3.62 -16.20
N LEU A 258 12.28 -4.87 -15.74
CA LEU A 258 11.04 -5.61 -15.93
C LEU A 258 9.85 -4.87 -15.31
N LEU A 259 9.95 -4.41 -14.06
CA LEU A 259 8.88 -3.72 -13.36
C LEU A 259 8.46 -2.42 -14.04
N THR A 260 9.41 -1.63 -14.52
CA THR A 260 9.18 -0.34 -15.17
C THR A 260 8.90 -0.48 -16.68
N GLY A 261 9.24 -1.62 -17.26
CA GLY A 261 9.01 -1.94 -18.66
C GLY A 261 7.57 -2.36 -18.96
N ARG A 262 7.23 -2.42 -20.24
CA ARG A 262 5.88 -2.74 -20.75
C ARG A 262 5.27 -3.99 -20.09
N ARG A 263 6.02 -5.09 -20.00
CA ARG A 263 5.53 -6.35 -19.45
C ARG A 263 5.16 -6.24 -17.97
N GLY A 264 5.99 -5.57 -17.19
CA GLY A 264 5.70 -5.30 -15.76
C GLY A 264 4.47 -4.40 -15.59
N GLN A 265 4.37 -3.35 -16.40
CA GLN A 265 3.22 -2.44 -16.37
C GLN A 265 1.90 -3.16 -16.73
N GLU A 266 1.89 -4.04 -17.73
CA GLU A 266 0.74 -4.91 -18.07
C GLU A 266 0.36 -5.83 -16.89
N ILE A 267 1.34 -6.34 -16.15
CA ILE A 267 1.10 -7.15 -14.94
C ILE A 267 0.48 -6.30 -13.83
N LEU A 268 1.02 -5.11 -13.56
CA LEU A 268 0.49 -4.19 -12.56
C LEU A 268 -0.99 -3.85 -12.86
N GLU A 269 -1.30 -3.52 -14.13
CA GLU A 269 -2.66 -3.24 -14.58
C GLU A 269 -3.59 -4.45 -14.40
N SER A 270 -3.13 -5.65 -14.76
CA SER A 270 -3.90 -6.89 -14.57
C SER A 270 -4.26 -7.14 -13.09
N CYS A 271 -3.43 -6.64 -12.18
CA CYS A 271 -3.65 -6.70 -10.73
C CYS A 271 -4.46 -5.52 -10.18
N GLY A 272 -4.93 -4.61 -11.04
CA GLY A 272 -5.82 -3.50 -10.67
C GLY A 272 -5.12 -2.22 -10.27
N LEU A 273 -3.81 -2.13 -10.38
CA LEU A 273 -3.06 -0.88 -10.31
C LEU A 273 -3.23 -0.10 -11.61
N ILE A 274 -3.09 1.20 -11.56
CA ILE A 274 -3.08 2.06 -12.74
C ILE A 274 -1.62 2.35 -13.07
N PRO A 275 -1.08 1.87 -14.21
CA PRO A 275 0.30 2.13 -14.64
C PRO A 275 0.61 3.63 -14.70
N TYR A 276 1.89 3.97 -14.46
CA TYR A 276 2.35 5.37 -14.47
C TYR A 276 2.89 5.77 -15.83
#